data_76705b49b5ee062613559d637fdbef95
#
_entry.id   76705b49b5ee062613559d637fdbef95
#
_cell.length_a   1.000
_cell.length_b   1.000
_cell.length_c   1.000
_cell.angle_alpha   90.00
_cell.angle_beta   90.00
_cell.angle_gamma   90.00
#
_symmetry.space_group_name_H-M   'P 1'
#
loop_
_entity.id
_entity.type
_entity.pdbx_description
1 polymer ?
#
loop_
_entity_poly.entity_id
_entity_poly.type
_entity_poly.pdbx_seq_one_letter_code
_entity_poly.pdbx_strand_id
1 'polypeptide(L)'
;MHIIIVGCGKVGSTLAEQLQEEDTDLTLIDTDADVINNLTEDIDAMGIVGNGASINTLMEAGVKTADIMIAVTASDELNLLCCLIAQKTGHCQTIARVRNPIYSKEIGFIQERLGLSMIINPELATAREISRLLRFPAAIKIDPFSKGRVELLKFNVLPEFELDGMSVSQITDKYRCDVLFCAIESKTTLSIPGGDHLVHNGDFISIIATPKNTALFFKKIGLKTHQVKNTLIIGGGTISYYLAKALSDLKISVKIIDKNKERCEELSEMLPNATIICGDGTDRALLMEEGLSTVESFVTLTNMDEENIFLSLSAKNMTQAKLIAKVNRLPYKDVIDELDIGSVIYPKYITSDSILRYVRAMQNTIGSNVETLYHVLDNQAEALEFIIRDNSPVVGIPLSKLNLKNNLLVCCLTREGTVRIPRGQDSIQIGDNVIIVTTHKGLRDISDILA
;
A
#
# COMPACT_ATOMS: atom_id res chain seq x y z
N MET A 1 16.08 -3.38 -18.44
CA MET A 1 15.56 -2.02 -18.25
C MET A 1 16.52 -1.27 -17.35
N HIS A 2 16.99 -0.08 -17.79
CA HIS A 2 17.97 0.71 -17.02
C HIS A 2 17.25 1.77 -16.18
N ILE A 3 17.43 1.74 -14.87
CA ILE A 3 16.79 2.63 -13.90
C ILE A 3 17.84 3.38 -13.09
N ILE A 4 17.73 4.70 -13.04
CA ILE A 4 18.58 5.55 -12.21
C ILE A 4 17.78 5.97 -10.97
N ILE A 5 18.35 5.76 -9.77
CA ILE A 5 17.76 6.20 -8.50
C ILE A 5 18.66 7.29 -7.91
N VAL A 6 18.07 8.47 -7.66
CA VAL A 6 18.72 9.63 -7.02
C VAL A 6 18.21 9.78 -5.60
N GLY A 7 19.10 9.65 -4.63
CA GLY A 7 18.78 9.65 -3.20
C GLY A 7 18.59 8.23 -2.66
N CYS A 8 19.63 7.70 -2.04
CA CYS A 8 19.70 6.33 -1.53
C CYS A 8 19.39 6.22 -0.01
N GLY A 9 18.57 7.15 0.51
CA GLY A 9 18.03 7.07 1.85
C GLY A 9 16.99 5.94 1.99
N LYS A 10 16.20 5.93 3.09
CA LYS A 10 15.23 4.85 3.43
C LYS A 10 14.31 4.39 2.29
N VAL A 11 13.83 5.31 1.45
CA VAL A 11 12.94 4.97 0.32
C VAL A 11 13.76 4.45 -0.86
N GLY A 12 14.87 5.14 -1.19
CA GLY A 12 15.70 4.77 -2.34
C GLY A 12 16.38 3.41 -2.16
N SER A 13 16.89 3.10 -0.95
CA SER A 13 17.48 1.79 -0.65
C SER A 13 16.44 0.66 -0.77
N THR A 14 15.29 0.82 -0.12
CA THR A 14 14.21 -0.18 -0.23
C THR A 14 13.73 -0.38 -1.66
N LEU A 15 13.68 0.70 -2.44
CA LEU A 15 13.31 0.62 -3.86
C LEU A 15 14.38 -0.12 -4.67
N ALA A 16 15.67 0.13 -4.42
CA ALA A 16 16.76 -0.56 -5.08
C ALA A 16 16.75 -2.07 -4.77
N GLU A 17 16.56 -2.44 -3.49
CA GLU A 17 16.39 -3.84 -3.06
C GLU A 17 15.26 -4.55 -3.82
N GLN A 18 14.10 -3.91 -3.95
CA GLN A 18 12.95 -4.49 -4.62
C GLN A 18 13.10 -4.54 -6.15
N LEU A 19 13.70 -3.51 -6.76
CA LEU A 19 13.94 -3.47 -8.21
C LEU A 19 15.00 -4.46 -8.67
N GLN A 20 15.97 -4.80 -7.82
CA GLN A 20 16.93 -5.86 -8.12
C GLN A 20 16.22 -7.21 -8.36
N GLU A 21 15.13 -7.49 -7.65
CA GLU A 21 14.33 -8.72 -7.86
C GLU A 21 13.61 -8.75 -9.22
N GLU A 22 13.52 -7.59 -9.92
CA GLU A 22 12.76 -7.41 -11.16
C GLU A 22 13.62 -7.53 -12.45
N ASP A 23 14.85 -8.02 -12.36
CA ASP A 23 15.78 -8.13 -13.49
C ASP A 23 16.01 -6.77 -14.19
N THR A 24 16.29 -5.73 -13.39
CA THR A 24 16.57 -4.37 -13.83
C THR A 24 18.03 -4.03 -13.65
N ASP A 25 18.59 -3.23 -14.57
CA ASP A 25 19.92 -2.64 -14.49
C ASP A 25 19.84 -1.34 -13.66
N LEU A 26 20.49 -1.30 -12.51
CA LEU A 26 20.35 -0.22 -11.55
C LEU A 26 21.59 0.67 -11.48
N THR A 27 21.38 1.99 -11.49
CA THR A 27 22.38 2.99 -11.15
C THR A 27 21.90 3.82 -9.96
N LEU A 28 22.71 3.86 -8.90
CA LEU A 28 22.42 4.55 -7.65
C LEU A 28 23.24 5.83 -7.54
N ILE A 29 22.61 6.96 -7.23
CA ILE A 29 23.28 8.25 -7.04
C ILE A 29 22.95 8.78 -5.65
N ASP A 30 23.97 9.05 -4.85
CA ASP A 30 23.86 9.80 -3.59
C ASP A 30 25.07 10.67 -3.38
N THR A 31 24.95 11.71 -2.57
CA THR A 31 26.07 12.56 -2.16
C THR A 31 26.93 11.93 -1.06
N ASP A 32 26.40 10.93 -0.37
CA ASP A 32 27.05 10.20 0.72
C ASP A 32 27.71 8.92 0.19
N ALA A 33 29.05 8.90 0.25
CA ALA A 33 29.84 7.77 -0.23
C ALA A 33 29.62 6.50 0.59
N ASP A 34 29.40 6.62 1.90
CA ASP A 34 29.18 5.46 2.77
C ASP A 34 27.83 4.79 2.45
N VAL A 35 26.82 5.59 2.12
CA VAL A 35 25.52 5.06 1.69
C VAL A 35 25.65 4.28 0.38
N ILE A 36 26.36 4.83 -0.61
CA ILE A 36 26.57 4.16 -1.89
C ILE A 36 27.38 2.87 -1.72
N ASN A 37 28.49 2.90 -0.99
CA ASN A 37 29.34 1.74 -0.77
C ASN A 37 28.57 0.60 -0.08
N ASN A 38 27.87 0.90 1.00
CA ASN A 38 27.08 -0.11 1.73
C ASN A 38 25.98 -0.74 0.85
N LEU A 39 25.30 0.06 0.02
CA LEU A 39 24.24 -0.47 -0.84
C LEU A 39 24.79 -1.33 -1.98
N THR A 40 25.92 -0.95 -2.58
CA THR A 40 26.52 -1.71 -3.69
C THR A 40 27.26 -2.97 -3.23
N GLU A 41 27.48 -3.16 -1.93
CA GLU A 41 27.92 -4.44 -1.37
C GLU A 41 26.80 -5.50 -1.38
N ASP A 42 25.53 -5.05 -1.16
CA ASP A 42 24.39 -5.94 -1.03
C ASP A 42 23.54 -6.03 -2.32
N ILE A 43 23.64 -5.02 -3.20
CA ILE A 43 22.81 -4.87 -4.40
C ILE A 43 23.70 -4.84 -5.63
N ASP A 44 23.40 -5.64 -6.65
CA ASP A 44 24.06 -5.58 -7.95
C ASP A 44 23.65 -4.31 -8.71
N ALA A 45 24.34 -3.22 -8.45
CA ALA A 45 24.06 -1.90 -8.99
C ALA A 45 25.33 -1.06 -9.19
N MET A 46 25.31 -0.18 -10.18
CA MET A 46 26.34 0.83 -10.36
C MET A 46 26.15 1.96 -9.34
N GLY A 47 27.15 2.23 -8.50
CA GLY A 47 27.14 3.32 -7.52
C GLY A 47 27.88 4.57 -8.00
N ILE A 48 27.29 5.74 -7.88
CA ILE A 48 27.89 7.04 -8.21
C ILE A 48 27.73 7.99 -7.03
N VAL A 49 28.86 8.50 -6.53
CA VAL A 49 28.86 9.53 -5.48
C VAL A 49 28.81 10.90 -6.13
N GLY A 50 27.67 11.59 -5.99
CA GLY A 50 27.52 12.89 -6.62
C GLY A 50 26.16 13.54 -6.42
N ASN A 51 26.00 14.75 -6.93
CA ASN A 51 24.75 15.49 -6.91
C ASN A 51 23.89 15.11 -8.13
N GLY A 52 22.71 14.56 -7.89
CA GLY A 52 21.78 14.15 -8.94
C GLY A 52 21.24 15.30 -9.83
N ALA A 53 21.40 16.57 -9.42
CA ALA A 53 21.12 17.71 -10.27
C ALA A 53 22.32 18.14 -11.14
N SER A 54 23.46 17.45 -11.05
CA SER A 54 24.60 17.69 -11.92
C SER A 54 24.45 16.94 -13.26
N ILE A 55 24.55 17.67 -14.37
CA ILE A 55 24.52 17.07 -15.71
C ILE A 55 25.65 16.04 -15.87
N ASN A 56 26.86 16.33 -15.33
CA ASN A 56 27.99 15.42 -15.42
C ASN A 56 27.71 14.10 -14.69
N THR A 57 27.18 14.18 -13.47
CA THR A 57 26.78 13.01 -12.68
C THR A 57 25.72 12.18 -13.40
N LEU A 58 24.70 12.84 -13.96
CA LEU A 58 23.64 12.16 -14.71
C LEU A 58 24.16 11.53 -16.03
N MET A 59 25.14 12.17 -16.68
CA MET A 59 25.78 11.62 -17.88
C MET A 59 26.60 10.38 -17.55
N GLU A 60 27.34 10.40 -16.42
CA GLU A 60 28.08 9.25 -15.90
C GLU A 60 27.12 8.11 -15.53
N ALA A 61 25.97 8.43 -14.98
CA ALA A 61 24.90 7.49 -14.65
C ALA A 61 24.16 6.92 -15.89
N GLY A 62 24.52 7.30 -17.08
CA GLY A 62 23.92 6.79 -18.31
C GLY A 62 22.52 7.35 -18.60
N VAL A 63 22.20 8.59 -18.18
CA VAL A 63 20.85 9.20 -18.33
C VAL A 63 20.34 9.20 -19.78
N LYS A 64 21.23 9.16 -20.78
CA LYS A 64 20.85 9.13 -22.21
C LYS A 64 20.23 7.81 -22.64
N THR A 65 20.54 6.74 -21.97
CA THR A 65 20.11 5.38 -22.28
C THR A 65 19.18 4.82 -21.19
N ALA A 66 18.97 5.56 -20.10
CA ALA A 66 18.08 5.17 -19.04
C ALA A 66 16.62 5.20 -19.48
N ASP A 67 15.85 4.21 -19.07
CA ASP A 67 14.42 4.13 -19.30
C ASP A 67 13.66 4.98 -18.29
N ILE A 68 14.09 4.92 -17.01
CA ILE A 68 13.46 5.65 -15.90
C ILE A 68 14.51 6.30 -15.01
N MET A 69 14.21 7.51 -14.54
CA MET A 69 14.92 8.12 -13.42
C MET A 69 13.96 8.44 -12.27
N ILE A 70 14.35 8.05 -11.07
CA ILE A 70 13.57 8.19 -9.85
C ILE A 70 14.33 9.07 -8.86
N ALA A 71 13.77 10.23 -8.52
CA ALA A 71 14.36 11.17 -7.56
C ALA A 71 13.60 11.13 -6.23
N VAL A 72 14.27 10.65 -5.18
CA VAL A 72 13.70 10.44 -3.83
C VAL A 72 14.60 11.00 -2.71
N THR A 73 15.32 12.08 -3.00
CA THR A 73 16.18 12.79 -2.02
C THR A 73 15.35 13.46 -0.92
N ALA A 74 16.00 14.10 0.04
CA ALA A 74 15.32 14.79 1.13
C ALA A 74 14.60 16.08 0.72
N SER A 75 14.96 16.73 -0.43
CA SER A 75 14.38 17.98 -0.92
C SER A 75 13.44 17.73 -2.11
N ASP A 76 12.21 18.25 -2.02
CA ASP A 76 11.21 18.19 -3.09
C ASP A 76 11.68 18.98 -4.31
N GLU A 77 12.28 20.17 -4.11
CA GLU A 77 12.80 21.02 -5.18
C GLU A 77 13.96 20.34 -5.92
N LEU A 78 14.86 19.67 -5.17
CA LEU A 78 15.97 18.93 -5.76
C LEU A 78 15.44 17.75 -6.59
N ASN A 79 14.43 17.03 -6.10
CA ASN A 79 13.82 15.92 -6.83
C ASN A 79 13.19 16.39 -8.16
N LEU A 80 12.46 17.51 -8.12
CA LEU A 80 11.88 18.11 -9.33
C LEU A 80 12.97 18.58 -10.30
N LEU A 81 14.04 19.19 -9.80
CA LEU A 81 15.17 19.65 -10.63
C LEU A 81 15.92 18.47 -11.27
N CYS A 82 16.22 17.44 -10.51
CA CYS A 82 16.86 16.22 -11.05
C CYS A 82 16.02 15.63 -12.20
N CYS A 83 14.72 15.47 -12.00
CA CYS A 83 13.81 14.96 -13.00
C CYS A 83 13.73 15.84 -14.26
N LEU A 84 13.68 17.16 -14.10
CA LEU A 84 13.68 18.11 -15.22
C LEU A 84 14.97 18.00 -16.06
N ILE A 85 16.13 17.94 -15.41
CA ILE A 85 17.42 17.84 -16.09
C ILE A 85 17.51 16.48 -16.83
N ALA A 86 17.15 15.38 -16.17
CA ALA A 86 17.18 14.06 -16.78
C ALA A 86 16.29 13.96 -18.01
N GLN A 87 15.07 14.46 -17.93
CA GLN A 87 14.12 14.47 -19.05
C GLN A 87 14.65 15.28 -20.25
N LYS A 88 15.30 16.42 -19.98
CA LYS A 88 15.86 17.28 -21.05
C LYS A 88 17.15 16.71 -21.64
N THR A 89 17.88 15.88 -20.88
CA THR A 89 19.19 15.33 -21.31
C THR A 89 19.03 13.95 -21.95
N GLY A 90 18.19 13.06 -21.36
CA GLY A 90 18.08 11.66 -21.73
C GLY A 90 16.73 11.25 -22.33
N HIS A 91 15.68 12.08 -22.19
CA HIS A 91 14.30 11.73 -22.59
C HIS A 91 13.71 10.53 -21.84
N CYS A 92 14.30 10.13 -20.69
CA CYS A 92 13.78 9.06 -19.84
C CYS A 92 12.48 9.46 -19.15
N GLN A 93 11.71 8.47 -18.75
CA GLN A 93 10.57 8.69 -17.84
C GLN A 93 11.07 9.14 -16.47
N THR A 94 10.35 10.04 -15.83
CA THR A 94 10.83 10.62 -14.57
C THR A 94 9.79 10.51 -13.47
N ILE A 95 10.24 10.08 -12.28
CA ILE A 95 9.42 9.96 -11.06
C ILE A 95 10.03 10.85 -9.99
N ALA A 96 9.27 11.81 -9.48
CA ALA A 96 9.70 12.71 -8.42
C ALA A 96 8.95 12.49 -7.11
N ARG A 97 9.67 12.45 -5.99
CA ARG A 97 9.06 12.53 -4.66
C ARG A 97 8.80 13.98 -4.28
N VAL A 98 7.52 14.31 -3.99
CA VAL A 98 7.08 15.64 -3.55
C VAL A 98 6.13 15.49 -2.36
N ARG A 99 6.55 15.95 -1.17
CA ARG A 99 5.88 15.72 0.10
C ARG A 99 5.15 16.94 0.65
N ASN A 100 5.69 18.13 0.34
CA ASN A 100 5.23 19.36 0.94
C ASN A 100 3.75 19.63 0.58
N PRO A 101 2.89 19.86 1.60
CA PRO A 101 1.48 20.19 1.39
C PRO A 101 1.21 21.40 0.49
N ILE A 102 2.15 22.33 0.41
CA ILE A 102 2.05 23.51 -0.46
C ILE A 102 1.92 23.09 -1.92
N TYR A 103 2.71 22.11 -2.36
CA TYR A 103 2.68 21.61 -3.74
C TYR A 103 1.52 20.67 -4.02
N SER A 104 0.91 20.08 -2.98
CA SER A 104 -0.10 19.02 -3.15
C SER A 104 -1.35 19.46 -3.90
N LYS A 105 -1.71 20.74 -3.83
CA LYS A 105 -2.86 21.33 -4.56
C LYS A 105 -2.57 21.56 -6.04
N GLU A 106 -1.30 21.75 -6.38
CA GLU A 106 -0.83 22.11 -7.72
C GLU A 106 -0.08 20.97 -8.40
N ILE A 107 -0.12 19.77 -7.79
CA ILE A 107 0.70 18.63 -8.21
C ILE A 107 0.44 18.22 -9.67
N GLY A 108 -0.82 18.28 -10.11
CA GLY A 108 -1.19 17.99 -11.50
C GLY A 108 -0.63 19.01 -12.49
N PHE A 109 -0.66 20.30 -12.12
CA PHE A 109 -0.06 21.36 -12.92
C PHE A 109 1.46 21.22 -12.99
N ILE A 110 2.11 20.95 -11.85
CA ILE A 110 3.57 20.75 -11.78
C ILE A 110 3.97 19.54 -12.66
N GLN A 111 3.26 18.43 -12.51
CA GLN A 111 3.52 17.20 -13.29
C GLN A 111 3.40 17.45 -14.78
N GLU A 112 2.32 18.08 -15.23
CA GLU A 112 2.09 18.37 -16.65
C GLU A 112 3.12 19.36 -17.21
N ARG A 113 3.39 20.47 -16.49
CA ARG A 113 4.29 21.51 -16.98
C ARG A 113 5.77 21.12 -16.98
N LEU A 114 6.19 20.31 -16.02
CA LEU A 114 7.54 19.75 -16.00
C LEU A 114 7.65 18.47 -16.82
N GLY A 115 6.54 17.93 -17.34
CA GLY A 115 6.50 16.71 -18.13
C GLY A 115 6.88 15.46 -17.35
N LEU A 116 6.63 15.44 -16.02
CA LEU A 116 6.95 14.31 -15.17
C LEU A 116 5.99 13.16 -15.42
N SER A 117 6.52 11.95 -15.47
CA SER A 117 5.70 10.76 -15.68
C SER A 117 4.87 10.41 -14.45
N MET A 118 5.45 10.59 -13.27
CA MET A 118 4.79 10.34 -11.99
C MET A 118 5.32 11.26 -10.89
N ILE A 119 4.43 11.68 -10.00
CA ILE A 119 4.79 12.31 -8.73
C ILE A 119 4.28 11.42 -7.60
N ILE A 120 5.14 11.15 -6.62
CA ILE A 120 4.82 10.37 -5.44
C ILE A 120 4.85 11.24 -4.18
N ASN A 121 3.88 11.01 -3.30
CA ASN A 121 3.83 11.62 -1.98
C ASN A 121 3.61 10.50 -0.94
N PRO A 122 4.69 10.03 -0.31
CA PRO A 122 4.64 8.95 0.67
C PRO A 122 3.71 9.24 1.85
N GLU A 123 3.74 10.47 2.34
CA GLU A 123 2.98 10.90 3.49
C GLU A 123 1.48 10.93 3.19
N LEU A 124 1.10 11.43 2.03
CA LEU A 124 -0.29 11.40 1.55
C LEU A 124 -0.78 9.97 1.28
N ALA A 125 0.06 9.13 0.68
CA ALA A 125 -0.27 7.72 0.42
C ALA A 125 -0.51 6.96 1.73
N THR A 126 0.38 7.15 2.72
CA THR A 126 0.25 6.58 4.06
C THR A 126 -1.02 7.07 4.76
N ALA A 127 -1.31 8.37 4.72
CA ALA A 127 -2.53 8.94 5.30
C ALA A 127 -3.80 8.35 4.67
N ARG A 128 -3.80 8.14 3.36
CA ARG A 128 -4.92 7.50 2.65
C ARG A 128 -5.12 6.05 3.07
N GLU A 129 -4.04 5.31 3.30
CA GLU A 129 -4.13 3.92 3.77
C GLU A 129 -4.69 3.86 5.20
N ILE A 130 -4.17 4.68 6.11
CA ILE A 130 -4.72 4.79 7.47
C ILE A 130 -6.20 5.19 7.43
N SER A 131 -6.57 6.17 6.62
CA SER A 131 -7.97 6.61 6.47
C SER A 131 -8.88 5.47 6.00
N ARG A 132 -8.41 4.59 5.09
CA ARG A 132 -9.15 3.39 4.67
C ARG A 132 -9.37 2.41 5.81
N LEU A 133 -8.32 2.14 6.60
CA LEU A 133 -8.42 1.27 7.79
C LEU A 133 -9.39 1.82 8.83
N LEU A 134 -9.44 3.14 9.04
CA LEU A 134 -10.38 3.77 9.98
C LEU A 134 -11.82 3.75 9.47
N ARG A 135 -12.00 3.64 8.17
CA ARG A 135 -13.32 3.43 7.55
C ARG A 135 -13.85 2.00 7.76
N PHE A 136 -12.94 1.01 7.86
CA PHE A 136 -13.23 -0.40 8.12
C PHE A 136 -12.36 -0.92 9.28
N PRO A 137 -12.70 -0.61 10.55
CA PRO A 137 -11.83 -0.91 11.69
C PRO A 137 -11.46 -2.38 11.89
N ALA A 138 -12.29 -3.29 11.39
CA ALA A 138 -12.02 -4.71 11.42
C ALA A 138 -10.93 -5.17 10.43
N ALA A 139 -10.65 -4.37 9.42
CA ALA A 139 -9.60 -4.69 8.47
C ALA A 139 -8.22 -4.51 9.09
N ILE A 140 -7.33 -5.42 8.77
CA ILE A 140 -5.90 -5.32 9.11
C ILE A 140 -5.18 -4.60 7.97
N LYS A 141 -5.53 -4.95 6.71
CA LYS A 141 -4.98 -4.37 5.49
C LYS A 141 -6.07 -4.23 4.44
N ILE A 142 -5.98 -3.19 3.61
CA ILE A 142 -6.90 -2.95 2.48
C ILE A 142 -6.08 -2.50 1.28
N ASP A 143 -6.02 -3.32 0.24
CA ASP A 143 -5.36 -3.02 -1.03
C ASP A 143 -6.43 -2.71 -2.10
N PRO A 144 -6.46 -1.50 -2.67
CA PRO A 144 -7.43 -1.13 -3.70
C PRO A 144 -6.99 -1.59 -5.08
N PHE A 145 -7.91 -2.16 -5.86
CA PHE A 145 -7.74 -2.54 -7.26
C PHE A 145 -8.71 -1.75 -8.16
N SER A 146 -8.46 -1.77 -9.47
CA SER A 146 -9.32 -1.12 -10.47
C SER A 146 -9.71 0.30 -10.07
N LYS A 147 -8.73 1.12 -9.67
CA LYS A 147 -8.92 2.50 -9.21
C LYS A 147 -9.85 2.63 -7.99
N GLY A 148 -9.81 1.63 -7.08
CA GLY A 148 -10.60 1.60 -5.85
C GLY A 148 -12.04 1.09 -6.00
N ARG A 149 -12.39 0.50 -7.15
CA ARG A 149 -13.70 -0.14 -7.35
C ARG A 149 -13.81 -1.49 -6.67
N VAL A 150 -12.68 -2.15 -6.48
CA VAL A 150 -12.52 -3.44 -5.81
C VAL A 150 -11.46 -3.28 -4.73
N GLU A 151 -11.63 -3.98 -3.63
CA GLU A 151 -10.68 -3.99 -2.52
C GLU A 151 -10.35 -5.43 -2.15
N LEU A 152 -9.06 -5.74 -1.98
CA LEU A 152 -8.59 -6.93 -1.27
C LEU A 152 -8.45 -6.54 0.20
N LEU A 153 -9.21 -7.18 1.05
CA LEU A 153 -9.29 -6.85 2.46
C LEU A 153 -8.91 -8.05 3.32
N LYS A 154 -7.94 -7.86 4.21
CA LYS A 154 -7.48 -8.86 5.20
C LYS A 154 -8.11 -8.56 6.56
N PHE A 155 -8.67 -9.59 7.20
CA PHE A 155 -9.23 -9.50 8.57
C PHE A 155 -8.98 -10.79 9.35
N ASN A 156 -9.01 -10.68 10.68
CA ASN A 156 -8.91 -11.84 11.58
C ASN A 156 -10.29 -12.42 11.86
N VAL A 157 -10.41 -13.74 11.86
CA VAL A 157 -11.64 -14.45 12.26
C VAL A 157 -11.76 -14.46 13.77
N LEU A 158 -12.73 -13.69 14.26
CA LEU A 158 -13.02 -13.61 15.70
C LEU A 158 -14.17 -14.56 16.07
N PRO A 159 -14.19 -15.08 17.30
CA PRO A 159 -15.25 -16.01 17.77
C PRO A 159 -16.67 -15.46 17.59
N GLU A 160 -16.84 -14.14 17.71
CA GLU A 160 -18.15 -13.46 17.54
C GLU A 160 -18.68 -13.49 16.11
N PHE A 161 -17.90 -13.88 15.10
CA PHE A 161 -18.35 -13.96 13.71
C PHE A 161 -19.09 -15.26 13.39
N GLU A 162 -19.03 -16.24 14.30
CA GLU A 162 -19.66 -17.55 14.12
C GLU A 162 -19.29 -18.24 12.79
N LEU A 163 -18.02 -18.09 12.38
CA LEU A 163 -17.47 -18.69 11.17
C LEU A 163 -16.69 -19.98 11.44
N ASP A 164 -16.36 -20.24 12.69
CA ASP A 164 -15.54 -21.39 13.11
C ASP A 164 -16.12 -22.72 12.64
N GLY A 165 -15.31 -23.54 11.99
CA GLY A 165 -15.69 -24.85 11.45
C GLY A 165 -16.61 -24.80 10.23
N MET A 166 -16.93 -23.62 9.69
CA MET A 166 -17.70 -23.51 8.44
C MET A 166 -16.77 -23.60 7.24
N SER A 167 -17.25 -24.26 6.17
CA SER A 167 -16.54 -24.19 4.88
C SER A 167 -16.82 -22.86 4.16
N VAL A 168 -15.92 -22.46 3.26
CA VAL A 168 -16.07 -21.26 2.42
C VAL A 168 -17.39 -21.28 1.67
N SER A 169 -17.79 -22.44 1.11
CA SER A 169 -19.10 -22.61 0.44
C SER A 169 -20.27 -22.37 1.41
N GLN A 170 -20.22 -22.94 2.61
CA GLN A 170 -21.27 -22.75 3.62
C GLN A 170 -21.39 -21.27 4.04
N ILE A 171 -20.25 -20.55 4.19
CA ILE A 171 -20.24 -19.13 4.51
C ILE A 171 -20.90 -18.32 3.37
N THR A 172 -20.49 -18.61 2.13
CA THR A 172 -21.02 -17.94 0.94
C THR A 172 -22.52 -18.15 0.79
N ASP A 173 -23.00 -19.36 1.00
CA ASP A 173 -24.43 -19.71 0.91
C ASP A 173 -25.26 -19.10 2.05
N LYS A 174 -24.72 -19.12 3.28
CA LYS A 174 -25.38 -18.56 4.48
C LYS A 174 -25.58 -17.06 4.35
N TYR A 175 -24.52 -16.35 4.00
CA TYR A 175 -24.53 -14.89 3.99
C TYR A 175 -24.95 -14.26 2.66
N ARG A 176 -24.85 -14.99 1.54
CA ARG A 176 -25.25 -14.54 0.19
C ARG A 176 -24.76 -13.13 -0.11
N CYS A 177 -23.47 -12.93 0.06
CA CYS A 177 -22.78 -11.70 -0.29
C CYS A 177 -21.84 -12.00 -1.48
N ASP A 178 -21.72 -11.03 -2.36
CA ASP A 178 -20.83 -11.12 -3.51
C ASP A 178 -19.40 -10.77 -3.07
N VAL A 179 -18.80 -11.70 -2.33
CA VAL A 179 -17.42 -11.66 -1.84
C VAL A 179 -16.72 -12.95 -2.23
N LEU A 180 -15.42 -12.87 -2.54
CA LEU A 180 -14.59 -14.01 -2.86
C LEU A 180 -13.48 -14.15 -1.81
N PHE A 181 -13.36 -15.32 -1.23
CA PHE A 181 -12.27 -15.68 -0.34
C PHE A 181 -11.04 -16.01 -1.20
N CYS A 182 -9.99 -15.19 -1.11
CA CYS A 182 -8.81 -15.30 -1.96
C CYS A 182 -7.66 -16.00 -1.29
N ALA A 183 -7.54 -15.84 0.03
CA ALA A 183 -6.52 -16.52 0.80
C ALA A 183 -6.95 -16.70 2.25
N ILE A 184 -6.47 -17.77 2.86
CA ILE A 184 -6.61 -18.05 4.29
C ILE A 184 -5.22 -18.36 4.83
N GLU A 185 -4.81 -17.61 5.82
CA GLU A 185 -3.57 -17.79 6.56
C GLU A 185 -3.91 -18.35 7.94
N SER A 186 -3.57 -19.60 8.16
CA SER A 186 -3.54 -20.22 9.49
C SER A 186 -2.11 -20.14 10.04
N LYS A 187 -1.92 -20.34 11.31
CA LYS A 187 -0.65 -20.11 12.06
C LYS A 187 0.66 -20.43 11.32
N THR A 188 0.65 -21.36 10.37
CA THR A 188 1.86 -21.84 9.67
C THR A 188 1.69 -21.99 8.17
N THR A 189 0.49 -21.83 7.63
CA THR A 189 0.21 -22.12 6.23
C THR A 189 -0.65 -21.05 5.59
N LEU A 190 -0.22 -20.62 4.41
CA LEU A 190 -1.02 -19.82 3.49
C LEU A 190 -1.66 -20.77 2.46
N SER A 191 -2.95 -20.64 2.25
CA SER A 191 -3.68 -21.39 1.22
C SER A 191 -4.61 -20.48 0.40
N ILE A 192 -4.72 -20.77 -0.89
CA ILE A 192 -5.80 -20.26 -1.73
C ILE A 192 -6.97 -21.24 -1.56
N PRO A 193 -8.07 -20.83 -0.90
CA PRO A 193 -9.09 -21.77 -0.48
C PRO A 193 -9.97 -22.25 -1.63
N GLY A 194 -10.25 -23.55 -1.65
CA GLY A 194 -11.41 -24.07 -2.37
C GLY A 194 -12.69 -23.90 -1.56
N GLY A 195 -13.84 -24.25 -2.16
CA GLY A 195 -15.14 -24.17 -1.48
C GLY A 195 -15.26 -25.04 -0.21
N ASP A 196 -14.50 -26.11 -0.12
CA ASP A 196 -14.52 -27.09 0.99
C ASP A 196 -13.58 -26.68 2.14
N HIS A 197 -12.75 -25.65 1.95
CA HIS A 197 -11.79 -25.21 2.96
C HIS A 197 -12.51 -24.73 4.22
N LEU A 198 -12.12 -25.26 5.37
CA LEU A 198 -12.71 -24.89 6.68
C LEU A 198 -12.01 -23.66 7.24
N VAL A 199 -12.79 -22.76 7.78
CA VAL A 199 -12.35 -21.53 8.44
C VAL A 199 -12.33 -21.77 9.94
N HIS A 200 -11.27 -21.29 10.63
CA HIS A 200 -11.13 -21.41 12.07
C HIS A 200 -10.92 -20.06 12.74
N ASN A 201 -11.30 -19.97 14.02
CA ASN A 201 -11.01 -18.81 14.84
C ASN A 201 -9.50 -18.55 14.90
N GLY A 202 -9.11 -17.29 14.69
CA GLY A 202 -7.72 -16.87 14.63
C GLY A 202 -7.07 -16.96 13.25
N ASP A 203 -7.76 -17.48 12.24
CA ASP A 203 -7.31 -17.41 10.85
C ASP A 203 -7.37 -15.96 10.35
N PHE A 204 -6.43 -15.60 9.49
CA PHE A 204 -6.51 -14.36 8.71
C PHE A 204 -7.08 -14.67 7.35
N ILE A 205 -8.18 -14.02 7.03
CA ILE A 205 -8.86 -14.19 5.74
C ILE A 205 -8.66 -12.96 4.88
N SER A 206 -8.30 -13.18 3.62
CA SER A 206 -8.30 -12.15 2.60
C SER A 206 -9.47 -12.37 1.64
N ILE A 207 -10.32 -11.34 1.53
CA ILE A 207 -11.47 -11.33 0.62
C ILE A 207 -11.31 -10.27 -0.44
N ILE A 208 -11.79 -10.54 -1.66
CA ILE A 208 -11.99 -9.53 -2.71
C ILE A 208 -13.48 -9.23 -2.84
N ALA A 209 -13.83 -7.94 -2.82
CA ALA A 209 -15.18 -7.46 -3.03
C ALA A 209 -15.18 -5.97 -3.42
N THR A 210 -16.35 -5.47 -3.86
CA THR A 210 -16.57 -4.03 -3.90
C THR A 210 -16.71 -3.48 -2.47
N PRO A 211 -16.38 -2.20 -2.20
CA PRO A 211 -16.54 -1.60 -0.87
C PRO A 211 -17.95 -1.78 -0.28
N LYS A 212 -18.97 -1.75 -1.15
CA LYS A 212 -20.37 -1.98 -0.75
C LYS A 212 -20.61 -3.42 -0.27
N ASN A 213 -20.10 -4.40 -1.01
CA ASN A 213 -20.27 -5.83 -0.68
C ASN A 213 -19.44 -6.21 0.54
N THR A 214 -18.25 -5.65 0.71
CA THR A 214 -17.44 -5.77 1.93
C THR A 214 -18.22 -5.31 3.16
N ALA A 215 -18.80 -4.10 3.11
CA ALA A 215 -19.58 -3.57 4.22
C ALA A 215 -20.81 -4.43 4.52
N LEU A 216 -21.49 -4.95 3.46
CA LEU A 216 -22.65 -5.83 3.62
C LEU A 216 -22.26 -7.17 4.25
N PHE A 217 -21.15 -7.76 3.82
CA PHE A 217 -20.64 -9.01 4.37
C PHE A 217 -20.31 -8.88 5.85
N PHE A 218 -19.52 -7.88 6.22
CA PHE A 218 -19.19 -7.64 7.64
C PHE A 218 -20.41 -7.38 8.51
N LYS A 219 -21.38 -6.60 8.02
CA LYS A 219 -22.64 -6.39 8.74
C LYS A 219 -23.36 -7.71 8.99
N LYS A 220 -23.35 -8.65 8.02
CA LYS A 220 -24.05 -9.94 8.14
C LYS A 220 -23.35 -10.92 9.07
N ILE A 221 -22.01 -10.91 9.15
CA ILE A 221 -21.25 -11.73 10.10
C ILE A 221 -21.24 -11.14 11.52
N GLY A 222 -22.02 -10.08 11.78
CA GLY A 222 -22.16 -9.49 13.11
C GLY A 222 -21.15 -8.42 13.45
N LEU A 223 -20.25 -8.06 12.52
CA LEU A 223 -19.27 -7.02 12.77
C LEU A 223 -19.90 -5.64 12.72
N LYS A 224 -19.61 -4.82 13.71
CA LYS A 224 -20.01 -3.40 13.69
C LYS A 224 -19.22 -2.67 12.62
N THR A 225 -19.81 -2.49 11.45
CA THR A 225 -19.18 -1.89 10.24
C THR A 225 -19.27 -0.38 10.19
N HIS A 226 -19.45 0.30 11.32
CA HIS A 226 -19.39 1.75 11.28
C HIS A 226 -17.93 2.23 11.24
N GLN A 227 -17.66 3.17 10.37
CA GLN A 227 -16.41 3.92 10.43
C GLN A 227 -16.22 4.50 11.84
N VAL A 228 -15.00 4.66 12.27
CA VAL A 228 -14.71 5.31 13.56
C VAL A 228 -15.28 6.74 13.55
N LYS A 229 -15.79 7.20 14.69
CA LYS A 229 -16.34 8.55 14.83
C LYS A 229 -15.28 9.55 15.27
N ASN A 230 -14.27 9.07 15.98
CA ASN A 230 -13.20 9.91 16.50
C ASN A 230 -11.87 9.16 16.52
N THR A 231 -10.79 9.91 16.47
CA THR A 231 -9.42 9.40 16.51
C THR A 231 -8.52 10.29 17.34
N LEU A 232 -7.62 9.68 18.09
CA LEU A 232 -6.52 10.33 18.78
C LEU A 232 -5.22 9.97 18.06
N ILE A 233 -4.50 10.98 17.58
CA ILE A 233 -3.25 10.84 16.82
C ILE A 233 -2.10 11.35 17.66
N ILE A 234 -1.04 10.55 17.80
CA ILE A 234 0.19 10.95 18.46
C ILE A 234 1.26 11.26 17.42
N GLY A 235 1.77 12.51 17.45
CA GLY A 235 2.72 13.06 16.50
C GLY A 235 2.04 13.93 15.42
N GLY A 236 2.41 15.18 15.34
CA GLY A 236 1.87 16.22 14.43
C GLY A 236 2.63 16.35 13.10
N GLY A 237 3.22 15.28 12.60
CA GLY A 237 3.99 15.27 11.35
C GLY A 237 3.13 15.50 10.10
N THR A 238 3.78 15.43 8.93
CA THR A 238 3.11 15.63 7.63
C THR A 238 2.05 14.54 7.35
N ILE A 239 2.27 13.30 7.78
CA ILE A 239 1.26 12.23 7.66
C ILE A 239 0.01 12.61 8.45
N SER A 240 0.17 13.10 9.70
CA SER A 240 -0.94 13.51 10.56
C SER A 240 -1.75 14.65 9.96
N TYR A 241 -1.09 15.61 9.31
CA TYR A 241 -1.75 16.67 8.56
C TYR A 241 -2.65 16.13 7.44
N TYR A 242 -2.10 15.26 6.57
CA TYR A 242 -2.87 14.68 5.47
C TYR A 242 -3.98 13.76 5.98
N LEU A 243 -3.71 13.01 7.05
CA LEU A 243 -4.70 12.12 7.68
C LEU A 243 -5.86 12.92 8.27
N ALA A 244 -5.57 13.96 9.07
CA ALA A 244 -6.61 14.80 9.67
C ALA A 244 -7.50 15.45 8.61
N LYS A 245 -6.92 15.88 7.49
CA LYS A 245 -7.67 16.44 6.37
C LYS A 245 -8.59 15.40 5.72
N ALA A 246 -8.08 14.19 5.44
CA ALA A 246 -8.87 13.10 4.87
C ALA A 246 -10.00 12.64 5.82
N LEU A 247 -9.74 12.62 7.14
CA LEU A 247 -10.72 12.24 8.14
C LEU A 247 -11.79 13.32 8.35
N SER A 248 -11.45 14.59 8.21
CA SER A 248 -12.42 15.69 8.24
C SER A 248 -13.45 15.56 7.11
N ASP A 249 -13.01 15.19 5.90
CA ASP A 249 -13.90 14.92 4.76
C ASP A 249 -14.86 13.74 5.03
N LEU A 250 -14.42 12.79 5.85
CA LEU A 250 -15.23 11.63 6.30
C LEU A 250 -16.09 11.94 7.55
N LYS A 251 -16.04 13.17 8.07
CA LYS A 251 -16.72 13.60 9.31
C LYS A 251 -16.26 12.81 10.56
N ILE A 252 -15.01 12.40 10.60
CA ILE A 252 -14.38 11.79 11.76
C ILE A 252 -13.70 12.90 12.56
N SER A 253 -14.01 12.98 13.85
CA SER A 253 -13.40 13.95 14.77
C SER A 253 -11.93 13.58 15.03
N VAL A 254 -11.03 14.54 14.96
CA VAL A 254 -9.59 14.33 15.09
C VAL A 254 -9.03 15.15 16.24
N LYS A 255 -8.27 14.47 17.12
CA LYS A 255 -7.38 15.10 18.09
C LYS A 255 -5.94 14.72 17.74
N ILE A 256 -5.01 15.70 17.77
CA ILE A 256 -3.58 15.47 17.53
C ILE A 256 -2.81 15.97 18.74
N ILE A 257 -1.95 15.12 19.30
CA ILE A 257 -1.00 15.49 20.36
C ILE A 257 0.40 15.57 19.76
N ASP A 258 1.08 16.69 19.93
CA ASP A 258 2.49 16.85 19.57
C ASP A 258 3.22 17.66 20.65
N LYS A 259 4.49 17.33 20.91
CA LYS A 259 5.31 18.01 21.92
C LYS A 259 5.91 19.33 21.45
N ASN A 260 5.98 19.55 20.14
CA ASN A 260 6.55 20.74 19.55
C ASN A 260 5.49 21.85 19.47
N LYS A 261 5.68 22.92 20.28
CA LYS A 261 4.74 24.03 20.36
C LYS A 261 4.55 24.77 19.03
N GLU A 262 5.64 25.06 18.31
CA GLU A 262 5.58 25.74 17.00
C GLU A 262 4.78 24.91 16.00
N ARG A 263 4.98 23.60 16.01
CA ARG A 263 4.23 22.67 15.15
C ARG A 263 2.75 22.62 15.51
N CYS A 264 2.41 22.67 16.79
CA CYS A 264 1.02 22.74 17.25
C CYS A 264 0.33 24.02 16.78
N GLU A 265 1.01 25.16 16.87
CA GLU A 265 0.50 26.45 16.38
C GLU A 265 0.25 26.40 14.87
N GLU A 266 1.22 25.92 14.09
CA GLU A 266 1.09 25.74 12.63
C GLU A 266 -0.09 24.81 12.26
N LEU A 267 -0.21 23.65 12.93
CA LEU A 267 -1.29 22.71 12.67
C LEU A 267 -2.66 23.29 13.04
N SER A 268 -2.75 24.10 14.08
CA SER A 268 -4.00 24.75 14.48
C SER A 268 -4.52 25.71 13.41
N GLU A 269 -3.61 26.41 12.71
CA GLU A 269 -3.97 27.26 11.58
C GLU A 269 -4.37 26.44 10.33
N MET A 270 -3.65 25.36 10.07
CA MET A 270 -3.85 24.55 8.87
C MET A 270 -5.07 23.60 8.95
N LEU A 271 -5.50 23.20 10.15
CA LEU A 271 -6.52 22.19 10.44
C LEU A 271 -7.62 22.73 11.37
N PRO A 272 -8.46 23.65 10.91
CA PRO A 272 -9.47 24.29 11.77
C PRO A 272 -10.52 23.33 12.34
N ASN A 273 -10.66 22.14 11.75
CA ASN A 273 -11.61 21.12 12.18
C ASN A 273 -11.00 20.05 13.10
N ALA A 274 -9.72 20.16 13.44
CA ALA A 274 -9.03 19.24 14.35
C ALA A 274 -8.71 19.93 15.68
N THR A 275 -8.71 19.20 16.77
CA THR A 275 -8.24 19.67 18.07
C THR A 275 -6.74 19.38 18.17
N ILE A 276 -5.93 20.43 18.34
CA ILE A 276 -4.48 20.30 18.49
C ILE A 276 -4.10 20.51 19.95
N ILE A 277 -3.33 19.59 20.50
CA ILE A 277 -2.93 19.57 21.90
C ILE A 277 -1.41 19.58 21.95
N CYS A 278 -0.85 20.59 22.61
CA CYS A 278 0.59 20.65 22.83
C CYS A 278 0.95 19.90 24.12
N GLY A 279 1.60 18.76 23.97
CA GLY A 279 1.95 17.90 25.10
C GLY A 279 2.76 16.68 24.71
N ASP A 280 3.24 15.96 25.72
CA ASP A 280 3.97 14.71 25.52
C ASP A 280 2.99 13.56 25.34
N GLY A 281 2.96 12.97 24.12
CA GLY A 281 2.10 11.81 23.80
C GLY A 281 2.46 10.54 24.57
N THR A 282 3.55 10.49 25.32
CA THR A 282 3.92 9.38 26.21
C THR A 282 3.35 9.56 27.63
N ASP A 283 2.84 10.75 27.96
CA ASP A 283 2.24 11.01 29.28
C ASP A 283 0.86 10.36 29.36
N ARG A 284 0.78 9.33 30.18
CA ARG A 284 -0.45 8.56 30.41
C ARG A 284 -1.59 9.42 30.98
N ALA A 285 -1.28 10.39 31.84
CA ALA A 285 -2.29 11.26 32.43
C ALA A 285 -2.94 12.13 31.35
N LEU A 286 -2.12 12.73 30.49
CA LEU A 286 -2.58 13.49 29.34
C LEU A 286 -3.42 12.63 28.38
N LEU A 287 -2.97 11.42 28.05
CA LEU A 287 -3.72 10.52 27.19
C LEU A 287 -5.11 10.18 27.75
N MET A 288 -5.20 9.94 29.05
CA MET A 288 -6.48 9.65 29.72
C MET A 288 -7.39 10.89 29.78
N GLU A 289 -6.85 12.08 30.05
CA GLU A 289 -7.57 13.35 30.01
C GLU A 289 -8.15 13.63 28.63
N GLU A 290 -7.37 13.36 27.58
CA GLU A 290 -7.80 13.55 26.19
C GLU A 290 -8.70 12.43 25.65
N GLY A 291 -9.03 11.46 26.48
CA GLY A 291 -10.08 10.48 26.26
C GLY A 291 -9.61 9.18 25.59
N LEU A 292 -8.36 8.74 25.81
CA LEU A 292 -7.86 7.47 25.27
C LEU A 292 -8.80 6.28 25.54
N SER A 293 -9.44 6.25 26.71
CA SER A 293 -10.36 5.15 27.09
C SER A 293 -11.67 5.11 26.27
N THR A 294 -12.02 6.20 25.59
CA THR A 294 -13.30 6.35 24.89
C THR A 294 -13.16 6.58 23.37
N VAL A 295 -11.93 6.79 22.89
CA VAL A 295 -11.70 6.95 21.45
C VAL A 295 -11.98 5.64 20.71
N GLU A 296 -12.48 5.76 19.48
CA GLU A 296 -12.72 4.60 18.60
C GLU A 296 -11.48 4.22 17.79
N SER A 297 -10.49 5.13 17.66
CA SER A 297 -9.18 4.82 17.08
C SER A 297 -8.05 5.60 17.74
N PHE A 298 -6.88 4.96 17.81
CA PHE A 298 -5.63 5.51 18.32
C PHE A 298 -4.51 5.25 17.32
N VAL A 299 -3.87 6.32 16.86
CA VAL A 299 -2.91 6.26 15.75
C VAL A 299 -1.58 6.89 16.19
N THR A 300 -0.49 6.12 16.14
CA THR A 300 0.85 6.59 16.53
C THR A 300 1.71 6.88 15.31
N LEU A 301 2.09 8.14 15.12
CA LEU A 301 2.79 8.66 13.94
C LEU A 301 4.03 9.47 14.30
N THR A 302 4.65 9.21 15.44
CA THR A 302 5.91 9.86 15.82
C THR A 302 7.06 9.43 14.89
N ASN A 303 8.22 10.05 14.99
CA ASN A 303 9.40 9.65 14.21
C ASN A 303 10.21 8.50 14.85
N MET A 304 9.79 8.02 16.02
CA MET A 304 10.43 6.95 16.77
C MET A 304 9.57 5.69 16.69
N ASP A 305 10.07 4.67 16.01
CA ASP A 305 9.35 3.41 15.79
C ASP A 305 9.04 2.70 17.11
N GLU A 306 10.03 2.66 18.02
CA GLU A 306 9.91 2.06 19.34
C GLU A 306 8.82 2.76 20.16
N GLU A 307 8.76 4.09 20.13
CA GLU A 307 7.73 4.86 20.81
C GLU A 307 6.34 4.55 20.25
N ASN A 308 6.19 4.47 18.93
CA ASN A 308 4.92 4.13 18.28
C ASN A 308 4.43 2.72 18.68
N ILE A 309 5.35 1.74 18.75
CA ILE A 309 5.06 0.37 19.16
C ILE A 309 4.64 0.33 20.65
N PHE A 310 5.42 0.94 21.55
CA PHE A 310 5.13 0.94 22.98
C PHE A 310 3.84 1.68 23.33
N LEU A 311 3.55 2.79 22.67
CA LEU A 311 2.29 3.52 22.81
C LEU A 311 1.10 2.65 22.40
N SER A 312 1.19 1.94 21.28
CA SER A 312 0.14 1.05 20.81
C SER A 312 -0.06 -0.15 21.77
N LEU A 313 1.02 -0.76 22.26
CA LEU A 313 0.95 -1.82 23.29
C LEU A 313 0.30 -1.32 24.58
N SER A 314 0.68 -0.12 25.03
CA SER A 314 0.10 0.48 26.24
C SER A 314 -1.39 0.76 26.04
N ALA A 315 -1.77 1.33 24.90
CA ALA A 315 -3.15 1.64 24.57
C ALA A 315 -4.03 0.39 24.48
N LYS A 316 -3.52 -0.74 23.98
CA LYS A 316 -4.24 -2.02 23.90
C LYS A 316 -4.86 -2.44 25.24
N ASN A 317 -4.17 -2.16 26.34
CA ASN A 317 -4.65 -2.49 27.69
C ASN A 317 -5.61 -1.44 28.29
N MET A 318 -5.77 -0.29 27.63
CA MET A 318 -6.53 0.84 28.15
C MET A 318 -7.77 1.18 27.32
N THR A 319 -7.87 0.67 26.09
CA THR A 319 -8.96 0.98 25.18
C THR A 319 -9.30 -0.20 24.27
N GLN A 320 -10.52 -0.19 23.72
CA GLN A 320 -10.96 -1.09 22.64
C GLN A 320 -10.86 -0.41 21.25
N ALA A 321 -10.10 0.67 21.17
CA ALA A 321 -9.93 1.43 19.94
C ALA A 321 -9.22 0.62 18.85
N LYS A 322 -9.49 0.93 17.60
CA LYS A 322 -8.63 0.49 16.49
C LYS A 322 -7.25 1.12 16.66
N LEU A 323 -6.23 0.27 16.82
CA LEU A 323 -4.83 0.69 16.96
C LEU A 323 -4.15 0.68 15.61
N ILE A 324 -3.40 1.74 15.31
CA ILE A 324 -2.57 1.84 14.10
C ILE A 324 -1.22 2.44 14.47
N ALA A 325 -0.14 1.73 14.19
CA ALA A 325 1.22 2.17 14.46
C ALA A 325 2.01 2.36 13.16
N LYS A 326 2.74 3.49 13.04
CA LYS A 326 3.71 3.69 11.98
C LYS A 326 5.06 3.11 12.39
N VAL A 327 5.67 2.29 11.52
CA VAL A 327 7.01 1.74 11.66
C VAL A 327 7.79 2.01 10.38
N ASN A 328 9.00 2.55 10.50
CA ASN A 328 9.87 2.87 9.35
C ASN A 328 10.95 1.82 9.13
N ARG A 329 11.40 1.12 10.20
CA ARG A 329 12.46 0.12 10.17
C ARG A 329 11.90 -1.28 10.39
N LEU A 330 12.47 -2.27 9.73
CA LEU A 330 11.97 -3.64 9.72
C LEU A 330 12.83 -4.71 10.41
N PRO A 331 13.96 -4.40 11.04
CA PRO A 331 14.81 -5.50 11.54
C PRO A 331 14.12 -6.44 12.52
N TYR A 332 12.90 -6.08 12.97
CA TYR A 332 12.11 -6.84 13.96
C TYR A 332 10.67 -7.08 13.49
N LYS A 333 10.43 -7.18 12.18
CA LYS A 333 9.07 -7.36 11.64
C LYS A 333 8.38 -8.57 12.29
N ASP A 334 9.05 -9.72 12.35
CA ASP A 334 8.51 -10.95 12.90
C ASP A 334 8.11 -10.78 14.37
N VAL A 335 8.93 -10.07 15.14
CA VAL A 335 8.62 -9.75 16.56
C VAL A 335 7.43 -8.78 16.66
N ILE A 336 7.37 -7.77 15.77
CA ILE A 336 6.29 -6.78 15.77
C ILE A 336 4.97 -7.46 15.41
N ASP A 337 4.97 -8.37 14.44
CA ASP A 337 3.78 -9.11 14.01
C ASP A 337 3.24 -10.03 15.12
N GLU A 338 4.12 -10.57 15.98
CA GLU A 338 3.72 -11.36 17.16
C GLU A 338 3.12 -10.52 18.30
N LEU A 339 3.43 -9.20 18.37
CA LEU A 339 2.99 -8.34 19.48
C LEU A 339 1.49 -7.97 19.43
N ASP A 340 0.78 -8.27 18.33
CA ASP A 340 -0.64 -7.93 18.13
C ASP A 340 -0.97 -6.48 18.56
N ILE A 341 -0.24 -5.53 17.97
CA ILE A 341 -0.39 -4.08 18.25
C ILE A 341 -1.41 -3.40 17.35
N GLY A 342 -2.27 -4.17 16.69
CA GLY A 342 -3.24 -3.68 15.72
C GLY A 342 -2.66 -3.64 14.30
N SER A 343 -3.02 -2.62 13.52
CA SER A 343 -2.47 -2.46 12.17
C SER A 343 -1.13 -1.74 12.19
N VAL A 344 -0.12 -2.31 11.54
CA VAL A 344 1.19 -1.67 11.37
C VAL A 344 1.32 -1.13 9.95
N ILE A 345 1.73 0.12 9.84
CA ILE A 345 1.90 0.81 8.56
C ILE A 345 3.38 1.08 8.31
N TYR A 346 3.83 0.69 7.13
CA TYR A 346 5.21 0.86 6.68
C TYR A 346 5.29 1.85 5.50
N PRO A 347 5.47 3.17 5.71
CA PRO A 347 5.41 4.18 4.66
C PRO A 347 6.37 3.95 3.49
N LYS A 348 7.54 3.36 3.77
CA LYS A 348 8.54 3.08 2.73
C LYS A 348 8.05 2.04 1.71
N TYR A 349 7.31 0.99 2.16
CA TYR A 349 6.76 -0.01 1.24
C TYR A 349 5.59 0.52 0.44
N ILE A 350 4.70 1.32 1.05
CA ILE A 350 3.61 1.98 0.31
C ILE A 350 4.16 2.77 -0.87
N THR A 351 5.30 3.42 -0.68
CA THR A 351 5.95 4.22 -1.71
C THR A 351 6.62 3.36 -2.76
N SER A 352 7.46 2.41 -2.34
CA SER A 352 8.18 1.54 -3.27
C SER A 352 7.23 0.67 -4.08
N ASP A 353 6.18 0.12 -3.49
CA ASP A 353 5.13 -0.62 -4.20
C ASP A 353 4.43 0.24 -5.27
N SER A 354 4.25 1.53 -4.99
CA SER A 354 3.66 2.46 -5.95
C SER A 354 4.55 2.70 -7.16
N ILE A 355 5.86 2.80 -6.93
CA ILE A 355 6.88 2.96 -7.99
C ILE A 355 7.05 1.64 -8.75
N LEU A 356 7.13 0.51 -8.05
CA LEU A 356 7.24 -0.81 -8.68
C LEU A 356 6.09 -1.08 -9.63
N ARG A 357 4.85 -0.76 -9.23
CA ARG A 357 3.69 -0.86 -10.11
C ARG A 357 3.88 -0.06 -11.40
N TYR A 358 4.42 1.16 -11.29
CA TYR A 358 4.70 1.99 -12.46
C TYR A 358 5.79 1.40 -13.35
N VAL A 359 6.91 0.95 -12.76
CA VAL A 359 8.02 0.30 -13.46
C VAL A 359 7.55 -0.94 -14.22
N ARG A 360 6.80 -1.81 -13.55
CA ARG A 360 6.23 -3.01 -14.17
C ARG A 360 5.24 -2.68 -15.28
N ALA A 361 4.38 -1.67 -15.09
CA ALA A 361 3.48 -1.20 -16.15
C ALA A 361 4.25 -0.73 -17.39
N MET A 362 5.43 -0.14 -17.22
CA MET A 362 6.30 0.24 -18.33
C MET A 362 6.99 -0.97 -18.99
N GLN A 363 7.52 -1.90 -18.21
CA GLN A 363 8.06 -3.16 -18.74
C GLN A 363 7.00 -3.89 -19.57
N ASN A 364 5.75 -3.85 -19.14
CA ASN A 364 4.62 -4.48 -19.78
C ASN A 364 4.22 -3.84 -21.12
N THR A 365 4.55 -2.56 -21.35
CA THR A 365 4.35 -1.89 -22.64
C THR A 365 5.24 -2.51 -23.73
N ILE A 366 6.28 -3.24 -23.35
CA ILE A 366 7.27 -3.90 -24.23
C ILE A 366 6.90 -5.37 -24.52
N GLY A 367 5.82 -5.95 -23.93
CA GLY A 367 5.43 -7.35 -24.20
C GLY A 367 4.64 -8.08 -23.12
N SER A 368 4.08 -7.39 -22.15
CA SER A 368 3.22 -7.99 -21.12
C SER A 368 1.89 -7.25 -21.00
N ASN A 369 0.85 -7.98 -20.60
CA ASN A 369 -0.52 -7.46 -20.43
C ASN A 369 -0.88 -7.17 -18.95
N VAL A 370 0.08 -7.23 -18.03
CA VAL A 370 -0.12 -6.91 -16.61
C VAL A 370 -0.21 -5.39 -16.43
N GLU A 371 -1.33 -4.88 -15.95
CA GLU A 371 -1.49 -3.44 -15.65
C GLU A 371 -1.00 -3.10 -14.24
N THR A 372 -1.25 -3.98 -13.29
CA THR A 372 -0.91 -3.73 -11.89
C THR A 372 -0.57 -5.04 -11.18
N LEU A 373 0.46 -5.00 -10.33
CA LEU A 373 0.83 -6.10 -9.45
C LEU A 373 0.91 -5.59 -8.02
N TYR A 374 0.33 -6.34 -7.11
CA TYR A 374 0.42 -6.12 -5.67
C TYR A 374 1.02 -7.36 -5.02
N HIS A 375 2.01 -7.15 -4.17
CA HIS A 375 2.41 -8.19 -3.23
C HIS A 375 1.38 -8.23 -2.11
N VAL A 376 0.75 -9.37 -1.97
CA VAL A 376 -0.25 -9.62 -0.95
C VAL A 376 0.27 -10.72 -0.01
N LEU A 377 -0.30 -10.79 1.20
CA LEU A 377 0.03 -11.86 2.14
C LEU A 377 1.52 -11.90 2.47
N ASP A 378 2.08 -10.74 2.82
CA ASP A 378 3.50 -10.58 3.21
C ASP A 378 4.50 -11.10 2.17
N ASN A 379 4.25 -10.81 0.88
CA ASN A 379 5.02 -11.24 -0.29
C ASN A 379 4.96 -12.75 -0.62
N GLN A 380 4.06 -13.50 0.04
CA GLN A 380 3.87 -14.92 -0.26
C GLN A 380 2.95 -15.18 -1.46
N ALA A 381 2.15 -14.19 -1.85
CA ALA A 381 1.29 -14.25 -3.03
C ALA A 381 1.32 -12.92 -3.80
N GLU A 382 0.95 -13.00 -5.07
CA GLU A 382 0.80 -11.86 -5.96
C GLU A 382 -0.67 -11.70 -6.34
N ALA A 383 -1.15 -10.46 -6.37
CA ALA A 383 -2.41 -10.11 -6.99
C ALA A 383 -2.12 -9.27 -8.23
N LEU A 384 -2.47 -9.79 -9.39
CA LEU A 384 -2.17 -9.24 -10.71
C LEU A 384 -3.44 -8.73 -11.37
N GLU A 385 -3.37 -7.57 -11.98
CA GLU A 385 -4.43 -6.98 -12.79
C GLU A 385 -4.02 -6.98 -14.26
N PHE A 386 -4.79 -7.63 -15.11
CA PHE A 386 -4.54 -7.75 -16.56
C PHE A 386 -5.61 -7.03 -17.35
N ILE A 387 -5.22 -6.24 -18.36
CA ILE A 387 -6.15 -5.77 -19.39
C ILE A 387 -6.06 -6.73 -20.58
N ILE A 388 -7.20 -7.31 -20.94
CA ILE A 388 -7.29 -8.23 -22.07
C ILE A 388 -7.40 -7.43 -23.37
N ARG A 389 -6.29 -7.30 -24.09
CA ARG A 389 -6.20 -6.49 -25.33
C ARG A 389 -6.34 -7.33 -26.59
N ASP A 390 -5.86 -8.57 -26.55
CA ASP A 390 -5.77 -9.46 -27.70
C ASP A 390 -6.51 -10.78 -27.46
N ASN A 391 -6.65 -11.57 -28.52
CA ASN A 391 -7.28 -12.87 -28.47
C ASN A 391 -6.32 -13.89 -27.85
N SER A 392 -6.37 -14.01 -26.53
CA SER A 392 -5.59 -14.96 -25.73
C SER A 392 -6.28 -16.32 -25.66
N PRO A 393 -5.55 -17.42 -25.44
CA PRO A 393 -6.12 -18.76 -25.25
C PRO A 393 -7.18 -18.87 -24.14
N VAL A 394 -7.24 -17.91 -23.23
CA VAL A 394 -8.22 -17.88 -22.14
C VAL A 394 -9.54 -17.20 -22.49
N VAL A 395 -9.60 -16.49 -23.65
CA VAL A 395 -10.73 -15.66 -24.04
C VAL A 395 -11.88 -16.54 -24.55
N GLY A 396 -13.11 -16.25 -24.09
CA GLY A 396 -14.33 -16.90 -24.52
C GLY A 396 -14.58 -18.30 -23.91
N ILE A 397 -13.64 -18.83 -23.15
CA ILE A 397 -13.77 -20.15 -22.51
C ILE A 397 -14.29 -19.98 -21.09
N PRO A 398 -15.33 -20.73 -20.65
CA PRO A 398 -15.76 -20.73 -19.25
C PRO A 398 -14.62 -21.08 -18.31
N LEU A 399 -14.48 -20.35 -17.19
CA LEU A 399 -13.39 -20.55 -16.23
C LEU A 399 -13.31 -21.99 -15.71
N SER A 400 -14.45 -22.67 -15.56
CA SER A 400 -14.52 -24.08 -15.15
C SER A 400 -13.93 -25.06 -16.17
N LYS A 401 -13.71 -24.63 -17.40
CA LYS A 401 -13.12 -25.44 -18.49
C LYS A 401 -11.66 -25.08 -18.78
N LEU A 402 -11.16 -24.00 -18.20
CA LEU A 402 -9.75 -23.63 -18.28
C LEU A 402 -8.93 -24.54 -17.36
N ASN A 403 -7.82 -25.07 -17.90
CA ASN A 403 -6.85 -25.80 -17.10
C ASN A 403 -5.93 -24.79 -16.39
N LEU A 404 -6.39 -24.27 -15.26
CA LEU A 404 -5.66 -23.25 -14.48
C LEU A 404 -4.58 -23.90 -13.61
N LYS A 405 -3.47 -23.19 -13.41
CA LYS A 405 -2.44 -23.56 -12.44
C LYS A 405 -3.04 -23.73 -11.04
N ASN A 406 -2.47 -24.64 -10.26
CA ASN A 406 -2.80 -24.77 -8.85
C ASN A 406 -2.42 -23.46 -8.10
N ASN A 407 -3.07 -23.19 -6.96
CA ASN A 407 -2.81 -21.98 -6.17
C ASN A 407 -2.93 -20.68 -6.99
N LEU A 408 -3.93 -20.63 -7.86
CA LEU A 408 -4.30 -19.48 -8.67
C LEU A 408 -5.81 -19.32 -8.68
N LEU A 409 -6.29 -18.10 -8.51
CA LEU A 409 -7.71 -17.77 -8.49
C LEU A 409 -7.98 -16.54 -9.35
N VAL A 410 -8.93 -16.62 -10.28
CA VAL A 410 -9.47 -15.47 -11.00
C VAL A 410 -10.49 -14.81 -10.10
N CYS A 411 -10.14 -13.66 -9.55
CA CYS A 411 -10.86 -13.02 -8.45
C CYS A 411 -11.92 -12.05 -8.88
N CYS A 412 -11.66 -11.32 -9.98
CA CYS A 412 -12.55 -10.26 -10.42
C CYS A 412 -12.46 -10.05 -11.92
N LEU A 413 -13.60 -9.79 -12.55
CA LEU A 413 -13.72 -9.31 -13.93
C LEU A 413 -14.37 -7.94 -13.91
N THR A 414 -13.73 -6.94 -14.52
CA THR A 414 -14.33 -5.63 -14.75
C THR A 414 -14.59 -5.48 -16.24
N ARG A 415 -15.85 -5.41 -16.64
CA ARG A 415 -16.30 -5.24 -18.03
C ARG A 415 -17.11 -3.97 -18.14
N GLU A 416 -16.74 -3.06 -19.06
CA GLU A 416 -17.42 -1.78 -19.26
C GLU A 416 -17.65 -1.00 -17.95
N GLY A 417 -16.68 -1.06 -17.05
CA GLY A 417 -16.75 -0.40 -15.75
C GLY A 417 -17.60 -1.13 -14.68
N THR A 418 -18.27 -2.24 -15.03
CA THR A 418 -19.02 -3.07 -14.09
C THR A 418 -18.13 -4.17 -13.53
N VAL A 419 -18.03 -4.19 -12.22
CA VAL A 419 -17.26 -5.20 -11.47
C VAL A 419 -18.12 -6.43 -11.22
N ARG A 420 -17.56 -7.63 -11.48
CA ARG A 420 -18.17 -8.92 -11.19
C ARG A 420 -17.16 -9.87 -10.54
N ILE A 421 -17.59 -10.60 -9.54
CA ILE A 421 -16.87 -11.77 -9.03
C ILE A 421 -17.25 -12.94 -9.93
N PRO A 422 -16.29 -13.50 -10.71
CA PRO A 422 -16.63 -14.51 -11.69
C PRO A 422 -16.96 -15.86 -11.03
N ARG A 423 -17.81 -16.60 -11.70
CA ARG A 423 -18.15 -17.99 -11.37
C ARG A 423 -17.65 -18.92 -12.49
N GLY A 424 -17.63 -20.22 -12.25
CA GLY A 424 -17.11 -21.19 -13.21
C GLY A 424 -17.71 -21.12 -14.63
N GLN A 425 -18.93 -20.60 -14.79
CA GLN A 425 -19.58 -20.43 -16.10
C GLN A 425 -19.24 -19.10 -16.79
N ASP A 426 -18.64 -18.14 -16.07
CA ASP A 426 -18.20 -16.89 -16.67
C ASP A 426 -16.95 -17.11 -17.52
N SER A 427 -16.78 -16.25 -18.52
CA SER A 427 -15.63 -16.26 -19.43
C SER A 427 -14.97 -14.90 -19.50
N ILE A 428 -13.66 -14.91 -19.63
CA ILE A 428 -12.85 -13.72 -19.90
C ILE A 428 -13.10 -13.28 -21.35
N GLN A 429 -13.24 -11.97 -21.58
CA GLN A 429 -13.45 -11.39 -22.92
C GLN A 429 -12.44 -10.27 -23.21
N ILE A 430 -12.24 -9.99 -24.49
CA ILE A 430 -11.42 -8.84 -24.89
C ILE A 430 -12.04 -7.55 -24.32
N GLY A 431 -11.19 -6.69 -23.76
CA GLY A 431 -11.59 -5.46 -23.07
C GLY A 431 -11.87 -5.62 -21.58
N ASP A 432 -11.89 -6.87 -21.05
CA ASP A 432 -12.01 -7.08 -19.62
C ASP A 432 -10.72 -6.66 -18.89
N ASN A 433 -10.90 -6.17 -17.68
CA ASN A 433 -9.85 -6.07 -16.70
C ASN A 433 -10.02 -7.23 -15.71
N VAL A 434 -8.99 -8.07 -15.58
CA VAL A 434 -9.02 -9.34 -14.84
C VAL A 434 -8.06 -9.28 -13.67
N ILE A 435 -8.56 -9.51 -12.46
CA ILE A 435 -7.73 -9.60 -11.25
C ILE A 435 -7.53 -11.07 -10.88
N ILE A 436 -6.28 -11.46 -10.68
CA ILE A 436 -5.86 -12.81 -10.31
C ILE A 436 -5.08 -12.73 -9.00
N VAL A 437 -5.29 -13.71 -8.12
CA VAL A 437 -4.44 -13.94 -6.93
C VAL A 437 -3.76 -15.28 -7.10
N THR A 438 -2.45 -15.33 -6.89
CA THR A 438 -1.63 -16.53 -7.07
C THR A 438 -0.39 -16.54 -6.16
N THR A 439 0.08 -17.73 -5.80
CA THR A 439 1.40 -17.91 -5.15
C THR A 439 2.54 -18.07 -6.16
N HIS A 440 2.22 -18.17 -7.45
CA HIS A 440 3.23 -18.18 -8.50
C HIS A 440 3.75 -16.77 -8.75
N LYS A 441 5.08 -16.64 -8.87
CA LYS A 441 5.74 -15.37 -9.14
C LYS A 441 6.05 -15.23 -10.63
N GLY A 442 6.06 -13.96 -11.10
CA GLY A 442 6.59 -13.63 -12.43
C GLY A 442 5.64 -13.93 -13.59
N LEU A 443 4.34 -14.02 -13.39
CA LEU A 443 3.37 -14.07 -14.49
C LEU A 443 3.42 -12.76 -15.29
N ARG A 444 3.61 -12.87 -16.61
CA ARG A 444 3.76 -11.71 -17.52
C ARG A 444 2.55 -11.50 -18.42
N ASP A 445 1.80 -12.54 -18.70
CA ASP A 445 0.63 -12.53 -19.56
C ASP A 445 -0.53 -13.31 -18.94
N ILE A 446 -1.76 -12.98 -19.35
CA ILE A 446 -2.94 -13.71 -18.90
C ILE A 446 -2.90 -15.19 -19.30
N SER A 447 -2.23 -15.55 -20.38
CA SER A 447 -2.04 -16.94 -20.78
C SER A 447 -1.20 -17.76 -19.82
N ASP A 448 -0.36 -17.11 -19.01
CA ASP A 448 0.48 -17.75 -17.99
C ASP A 448 -0.32 -18.38 -16.84
N ILE A 449 -1.63 -18.10 -16.76
CA ILE A 449 -2.51 -18.74 -15.77
C ILE A 449 -2.80 -20.20 -16.09
N LEU A 450 -2.57 -20.61 -17.33
CA LEU A 450 -2.79 -21.99 -17.78
C LEU A 450 -1.68 -22.93 -17.27
N ALA A 451 -2.05 -24.16 -16.93
CA ALA A 451 -1.14 -25.21 -16.46
C ALA A 451 -0.38 -25.86 -17.62
#